data_b5596b5ef3b865664597093988835857
#
_entry.id   b5596b5ef3b865664597093988835857
#
_cell.length_a   1.000
_cell.length_b   1.000
_cell.length_c   1.000
_cell.angle_alpha   90.00
_cell.angle_beta   90.00
_cell.angle_gamma   90.00
#
_symmetry.space_group_name_H-M   'P 1'
#
loop_
_entity.id
_entity.type
_entity.pdbx_description
1 polymer ?
#
loop_
_entity_poly.entity_id
_entity_poly.type
_entity_poly.pdbx_seq_one_letter_code
_entity_poly.pdbx_strand_id
1 'polypeptide(L)'
;MLNRNDQPRILEPEQLAVQRPERIKLPNGVPLSVLNAGDNEVTRIDLLMAGGRWQQKQPLQALFTNRMLREGTRRYDAAQIAEKLDYYGAWLELSSASEYAYVTLYSLNKYLPQTLDILESIVKEPVFPEKELGVIVDNNIQQFLVNSSKVDFLAHRGLVKALYGGQHPGGRLVQEEDYRRITPAVLREFYDRYYHSNNCSIYLSGKVTGDCIHRIESLFGCEAFGTDFRKPEKTEFHPVTTSGKRIFIERPDALQSAVRMGMLSLDRNHPDYLKARVLVTLFGGYFGSRLMSNIREDKGYTYGISAAIMPYPGQGVLAVRGGA
;
A
#
# COMPACT_ATOMS: atom_id res chain seq x y z
N MET A 1 41.78 15.63 -9.69
CA MET A 1 40.63 15.37 -10.59
C MET A 1 40.42 13.88 -10.67
N LEU A 2 39.20 13.40 -10.48
CA LEU A 2 38.87 11.99 -10.68
C LEU A 2 39.02 11.66 -12.19
N ASN A 3 39.80 10.62 -12.51
CA ASN A 3 39.91 10.12 -13.87
C ASN A 3 38.61 9.36 -14.22
N ARG A 4 37.78 9.92 -15.11
CA ARG A 4 36.49 9.32 -15.49
C ARG A 4 36.63 8.10 -16.40
N ASN A 5 37.85 7.79 -16.89
CA ASN A 5 38.14 6.60 -17.69
C ASN A 5 38.44 5.39 -16.81
N ASP A 6 38.70 5.58 -15.52
CA ASP A 6 38.97 4.49 -14.60
C ASP A 6 37.63 4.05 -13.94
N GLN A 7 37.32 2.77 -14.09
CA GLN A 7 36.16 2.19 -13.44
C GLN A 7 36.34 2.25 -11.90
N PRO A 8 35.34 2.73 -11.13
CA PRO A 8 35.40 2.67 -9.68
C PRO A 8 35.63 1.24 -9.20
N ARG A 9 36.46 1.08 -8.17
CA ARG A 9 36.67 -0.24 -7.57
C ARG A 9 35.33 -0.76 -7.02
N ILE A 10 34.98 -1.99 -7.39
CA ILE A 10 33.87 -2.72 -6.77
C ILE A 10 34.37 -3.18 -5.41
N LEU A 11 33.80 -2.61 -4.36
CA LEU A 11 34.07 -3.03 -2.98
C LEU A 11 32.98 -4.00 -2.57
N GLU A 12 33.36 -5.18 -2.11
CA GLU A 12 32.43 -6.07 -1.41
C GLU A 12 32.08 -5.44 -0.06
N PRO A 13 30.78 -5.38 0.30
CA PRO A 13 30.38 -4.86 1.59
C PRO A 13 30.91 -5.78 2.68
N GLU A 14 31.80 -5.29 3.54
CA GLU A 14 32.43 -6.06 4.60
C GLU A 14 31.43 -6.60 5.63
N GLN A 15 30.37 -5.82 5.92
CA GLN A 15 29.24 -6.25 6.79
C GLN A 15 27.97 -5.48 6.42
N LEU A 16 26.87 -6.20 6.35
CA LEU A 16 25.53 -5.61 6.28
C LEU A 16 24.94 -5.53 7.71
N ALA A 17 25.10 -4.37 8.35
CA ALA A 17 24.48 -4.12 9.64
C ALA A 17 23.03 -3.65 9.44
N VAL A 18 22.06 -4.44 9.88
CA VAL A 18 20.66 -4.03 9.93
C VAL A 18 20.36 -3.44 11.30
N GLN A 19 20.09 -2.15 11.34
CA GLN A 19 19.71 -1.46 12.56
C GLN A 19 18.34 -1.96 13.04
N ARG A 20 18.24 -2.30 14.32
CA ARG A 20 16.98 -2.74 14.94
C ARG A 20 16.24 -1.56 15.54
N PRO A 21 14.91 -1.45 15.34
CA PRO A 21 14.13 -0.42 15.99
C PRO A 21 14.00 -0.69 17.49
N GLU A 22 13.99 0.37 18.28
CA GLU A 22 13.52 0.35 19.66
C GLU A 22 12.01 0.11 19.67
N ARG A 23 11.51 -0.68 20.63
CA ARG A 23 10.09 -0.99 20.77
C ARG A 23 9.58 -0.48 22.10
N ILE A 24 8.57 0.37 22.04
CA ILE A 24 7.93 1.02 23.17
C ILE A 24 6.45 0.63 23.16
N LYS A 25 5.88 0.38 24.30
CA LYS A 25 4.43 0.23 24.45
C LYS A 25 3.91 1.49 25.12
N LEU A 26 3.06 2.23 24.38
CA LEU A 26 2.45 3.46 24.89
C LEU A 26 1.45 3.16 26.01
N PRO A 27 1.10 4.14 26.88
CA PRO A 27 0.22 3.93 28.03
C PRO A 27 -1.14 3.31 27.67
N ASN A 28 -1.74 3.67 26.55
CA ASN A 28 -2.99 3.09 26.05
C ASN A 28 -2.82 1.72 25.36
N GLY A 29 -1.59 1.18 25.33
CA GLY A 29 -1.27 -0.12 24.75
C GLY A 29 -0.87 -0.13 23.29
N VAL A 30 -0.89 1.01 22.58
CA VAL A 30 -0.44 1.13 21.17
C VAL A 30 1.07 0.81 21.09
N PRO A 31 1.49 -0.13 20.23
CA PRO A 31 2.91 -0.39 20.02
C PRO A 31 3.54 0.72 19.17
N LEU A 32 4.66 1.26 19.65
CA LEU A 32 5.50 2.23 18.98
C LEU A 32 6.86 1.59 18.67
N SER A 33 7.30 1.66 17.42
CA SER A 33 8.62 1.25 16.98
C SER A 33 9.41 2.45 16.50
N VAL A 34 10.60 2.66 17.04
CA VAL A 34 11.45 3.83 16.75
C VAL A 34 12.74 3.37 16.08
N LEU A 35 13.00 3.85 14.89
CA LEU A 35 14.25 3.68 14.16
C LEU A 35 14.93 5.05 14.03
N ASN A 36 15.73 5.43 15.02
CA ASN A 36 16.51 6.67 14.96
C ASN A 36 17.74 6.45 14.08
N ALA A 37 17.63 6.83 12.80
CA ALA A 37 18.66 6.66 11.79
C ALA A 37 18.51 7.74 10.72
N GLY A 38 19.61 8.39 10.38
CA GLY A 38 19.67 9.42 9.34
C GLY A 38 20.16 10.76 9.87
N ASP A 39 20.78 11.53 8.97
CA ASP A 39 21.43 12.80 9.29
C ASP A 39 20.51 14.00 9.01
N ASN A 40 19.48 13.80 8.18
CA ASN A 40 18.55 14.87 7.81
C ASN A 40 17.55 15.14 8.93
N GLU A 41 17.24 16.42 9.15
CA GLU A 41 16.22 16.90 10.12
C GLU A 41 14.79 16.59 9.65
N VAL A 42 14.52 15.32 9.35
CA VAL A 42 13.24 14.80 8.88
C VAL A 42 12.85 13.59 9.69
N THR A 43 11.60 13.54 10.10
CA THR A 43 10.98 12.36 10.71
C THR A 43 9.83 11.86 9.83
N ARG A 44 9.81 10.56 9.60
CA ARG A 44 8.68 9.83 9.01
C ARG A 44 7.89 9.16 10.12
N ILE A 45 6.58 9.33 10.08
CA ILE A 45 5.61 8.76 10.99
C ILE A 45 4.65 7.89 10.18
N ASP A 46 4.57 6.60 10.49
CA ASP A 46 3.59 5.69 9.89
C ASP A 46 2.62 5.20 10.97
N LEU A 47 1.31 5.39 10.73
CA LEU A 47 0.26 4.74 11.49
C LEU A 47 -0.32 3.62 10.63
N LEU A 48 -0.29 2.40 11.16
CA LEU A 48 -0.85 1.21 10.52
C LEU A 48 -2.10 0.78 11.23
N MET A 49 -3.19 0.62 10.47
CA MET A 49 -4.45 0.04 10.93
C MET A 49 -4.68 -1.28 10.22
N ALA A 50 -5.00 -2.36 10.93
CA ALA A 50 -5.39 -3.63 10.32
C ALA A 50 -6.81 -3.53 9.73
N GLY A 51 -6.94 -2.68 8.72
CA GLY A 51 -8.17 -2.30 8.01
C GLY A 51 -7.89 -2.13 6.52
N GLY A 52 -7.39 -3.18 5.87
CA GLY A 52 -7.12 -3.18 4.44
C GLY A 52 -8.30 -3.71 3.62
N ARG A 53 -8.03 -3.97 2.34
CA ARG A 53 -9.05 -4.44 1.39
C ARG A 53 -9.64 -5.81 1.72
N TRP A 54 -8.96 -6.63 2.50
CA TRP A 54 -9.46 -7.95 2.87
C TRP A 54 -10.48 -7.90 4.00
N GLN A 55 -10.53 -6.81 4.76
CA GLN A 55 -11.49 -6.59 5.84
C GLN A 55 -12.78 -5.89 5.39
N GLN A 56 -12.82 -5.37 4.14
CA GLN A 56 -13.97 -4.62 3.64
C GLN A 56 -15.18 -5.52 3.32
N LYS A 57 -16.37 -5.06 3.65
CA LYS A 57 -17.63 -5.75 3.33
C LYS A 57 -17.99 -5.62 1.85
N GLN A 58 -17.69 -4.47 1.26
CA GLN A 58 -17.92 -4.19 -0.15
C GLN A 58 -16.65 -3.62 -0.82
N PRO A 59 -16.47 -3.82 -2.14
CA PRO A 59 -15.34 -3.25 -2.85
C PRO A 59 -15.17 -1.75 -2.61
N LEU A 60 -13.93 -1.27 -2.60
CA LEU A 60 -13.56 0.14 -2.47
C LEU A 60 -13.75 0.76 -1.08
N GLN A 61 -14.48 0.13 -0.15
CA GLN A 61 -14.75 0.69 1.18
C GLN A 61 -13.45 1.07 1.92
N ALA A 62 -12.48 0.16 2.01
CA ALA A 62 -11.20 0.42 2.68
C ALA A 62 -10.39 1.52 1.98
N LEU A 63 -10.35 1.50 0.64
CA LEU A 63 -9.61 2.49 -0.14
C LEU A 63 -10.16 3.90 0.05
N PHE A 64 -11.48 4.07 -0.09
CA PHE A 64 -12.11 5.38 0.02
C PHE A 64 -12.12 5.88 1.45
N THR A 65 -12.32 5.01 2.46
CA THR A 65 -12.19 5.42 3.87
C THR A 65 -10.82 6.03 4.14
N ASN A 66 -9.75 5.36 3.71
CA ASN A 66 -8.40 5.86 3.91
C ASN A 66 -8.16 7.18 3.16
N ARG A 67 -8.53 7.27 1.88
CA ARG A 67 -8.36 8.48 1.07
C ARG A 67 -9.09 9.69 1.62
N MET A 68 -10.31 9.47 2.10
CA MET A 68 -11.18 10.54 2.58
C MET A 68 -10.77 11.12 3.94
N LEU A 69 -9.79 10.53 4.65
CA LEU A 69 -9.29 11.06 5.91
C LEU A 69 -8.79 12.50 5.79
N ARG A 70 -8.18 12.86 4.66
CA ARG A 70 -7.63 14.20 4.42
C ARG A 70 -8.61 15.19 3.79
N GLU A 71 -9.80 14.73 3.42
CA GLU A 71 -10.81 15.56 2.73
C GLU A 71 -11.68 16.37 3.68
N GLY A 72 -11.44 16.28 4.98
CA GLY A 72 -12.05 17.09 6.00
C GLY A 72 -12.07 16.43 7.36
N THR A 73 -11.85 17.24 8.38
CA THR A 73 -11.90 16.87 9.80
C THR A 73 -12.84 17.83 10.53
N ARG A 74 -13.08 17.60 11.83
CA ARG A 74 -13.84 18.56 12.65
C ARG A 74 -13.12 19.91 12.80
N ARG A 75 -11.78 19.93 12.67
CA ARG A 75 -10.95 21.14 12.87
C ARG A 75 -10.63 21.86 11.57
N TYR A 76 -10.53 21.13 10.45
CA TYR A 76 -10.03 21.65 9.17
C TYR A 76 -10.83 21.07 8.01
N ASP A 77 -11.10 21.89 7.00
CA ASP A 77 -11.56 21.42 5.69
C ASP A 77 -10.40 20.91 4.83
N ALA A 78 -10.72 20.36 3.66
CA ALA A 78 -9.71 19.78 2.75
C ALA A 78 -8.67 20.82 2.28
N ALA A 79 -9.12 22.04 1.97
CA ALA A 79 -8.24 23.12 1.51
C ALA A 79 -7.28 23.56 2.63
N GLN A 80 -7.78 23.73 3.85
CA GLN A 80 -6.97 24.08 5.01
C GLN A 80 -5.94 23.00 5.35
N ILE A 81 -6.31 21.70 5.23
CA ILE A 81 -5.36 20.60 5.43
C ILE A 81 -4.23 20.68 4.39
N ALA A 82 -4.59 20.84 3.10
CA ALA A 82 -3.61 20.93 2.03
C ALA A 82 -2.68 22.14 2.21
N GLU A 83 -3.24 23.34 2.43
CA GLU A 83 -2.49 24.57 2.63
C GLU A 83 -1.52 24.48 3.81
N LYS A 84 -1.97 23.92 4.95
CA LYS A 84 -1.12 23.78 6.14
C LYS A 84 0.03 22.79 5.92
N LEU A 85 -0.24 21.66 5.28
CA LEU A 85 0.81 20.67 4.96
C LEU A 85 1.83 21.26 4.00
N ASP A 86 1.39 21.97 2.96
CA ASP A 86 2.27 22.63 2.00
C ASP A 86 3.08 23.74 2.66
N TYR A 87 2.48 24.56 3.52
CA TYR A 87 3.16 25.62 4.26
C TYR A 87 4.31 25.10 5.13
N TYR A 88 4.13 23.94 5.77
CA TYR A 88 5.17 23.31 6.58
C TYR A 88 6.11 22.40 5.77
N GLY A 89 5.88 22.25 4.45
CA GLY A 89 6.66 21.34 3.61
C GLY A 89 6.53 19.88 4.04
N ALA A 90 5.38 19.50 4.58
CA ALA A 90 5.08 18.16 5.02
C ALA A 90 4.42 17.34 3.90
N TRP A 91 4.68 16.05 3.85
CA TRP A 91 4.07 15.15 2.89
C TRP A 91 3.21 14.10 3.60
N LEU A 92 1.93 14.07 3.24
CA LEU A 92 0.97 13.08 3.74
C LEU A 92 0.65 12.06 2.64
N GLU A 93 0.90 10.79 2.93
CA GLU A 93 0.56 9.67 2.07
C GLU A 93 -0.49 8.78 2.74
N LEU A 94 -1.58 8.52 2.01
CA LEU A 94 -2.68 7.67 2.44
C LEU A 94 -2.77 6.49 1.49
N SER A 95 -2.59 5.27 1.99
CA SER A 95 -2.65 4.06 1.18
C SER A 95 -3.40 2.93 1.86
N SER A 96 -4.05 2.09 1.06
CA SER A 96 -4.77 0.90 1.53
C SER A 96 -4.26 -0.32 0.78
N ALA A 97 -3.62 -1.23 1.51
CA ALA A 97 -3.12 -2.52 1.01
C ALA A 97 -4.14 -3.64 1.24
N SER A 98 -3.69 -4.88 1.11
CA SER A 98 -4.56 -6.06 1.32
C SER A 98 -5.04 -6.17 2.77
N GLU A 99 -4.13 -6.05 3.73
CA GLU A 99 -4.44 -6.25 5.17
C GLU A 99 -4.47 -4.94 5.96
N TYR A 100 -3.71 -3.92 5.53
CA TYR A 100 -3.47 -2.72 6.30
C TYR A 100 -3.85 -1.46 5.53
N ALA A 101 -4.33 -0.48 6.26
CA ALA A 101 -4.36 0.92 5.86
C ALA A 101 -3.17 1.64 6.48
N TYR A 102 -2.57 2.54 5.71
CA TYR A 102 -1.39 3.31 6.10
C TYR A 102 -1.73 4.79 6.07
N VAL A 103 -1.34 5.50 7.12
CA VAL A 103 -1.32 6.95 7.18
C VAL A 103 0.13 7.34 7.46
N THR A 104 0.81 7.89 6.46
CA THR A 104 2.23 8.21 6.53
C THR A 104 2.42 9.72 6.43
N LEU A 105 3.12 10.30 7.38
CA LEU A 105 3.52 11.70 7.39
C LEU A 105 5.04 11.81 7.34
N TYR A 106 5.55 12.61 6.40
CA TYR A 106 6.94 13.09 6.42
C TYR A 106 6.94 14.55 6.84
N SER A 107 7.74 14.89 7.84
CA SER A 107 7.83 16.26 8.35
C SER A 107 9.25 16.65 8.69
N LEU A 108 9.56 17.93 8.46
CA LEU A 108 10.75 18.56 9.02
C LEU A 108 10.62 18.59 10.56
N ASN A 109 11.67 18.25 11.27
CA ASN A 109 11.66 18.19 12.74
C ASN A 109 11.24 19.50 13.40
N LYS A 110 11.65 20.65 12.83
CA LYS A 110 11.29 21.99 13.33
C LYS A 110 9.78 22.29 13.26
N TYR A 111 9.03 21.62 12.37
CA TYR A 111 7.58 21.82 12.19
C TYR A 111 6.77 20.60 12.67
N LEU A 112 7.44 19.63 13.28
CA LEU A 112 6.80 18.39 13.72
C LEU A 112 5.61 18.60 14.67
N PRO A 113 5.65 19.54 15.65
CA PRO A 113 4.49 19.79 16.51
C PRO A 113 3.23 20.17 15.73
N GLN A 114 3.36 21.10 14.76
CA GLN A 114 2.22 21.59 13.96
C GLN A 114 1.70 20.52 13.00
N THR A 115 2.59 19.77 12.36
CA THR A 115 2.19 18.71 11.41
C THR A 115 1.60 17.49 12.10
N LEU A 116 2.03 17.18 13.33
CA LEU A 116 1.42 16.15 14.15
C LEU A 116 0.01 16.52 14.63
N ASP A 117 -0.28 17.78 14.90
CA ASP A 117 -1.63 18.25 15.24
C ASP A 117 -2.60 18.06 14.05
N ILE A 118 -2.10 18.28 12.82
CA ILE A 118 -2.86 18.01 11.60
C ILE A 118 -3.08 16.49 11.45
N LEU A 119 -2.03 15.69 11.63
CA LEU A 119 -2.12 14.23 11.54
C LEU A 119 -3.10 13.65 12.56
N GLU A 120 -3.07 14.16 13.80
CA GLU A 120 -4.03 13.77 14.82
C GLU A 120 -5.47 14.03 14.39
N SER A 121 -5.74 15.24 13.89
CA SER A 121 -7.06 15.61 13.38
C SER A 121 -7.55 14.68 12.27
N ILE A 122 -6.67 14.38 11.30
CA ILE A 122 -6.93 13.47 10.17
C ILE A 122 -7.27 12.06 10.65
N VAL A 123 -6.53 11.56 11.64
CA VAL A 123 -6.69 10.18 12.12
C VAL A 123 -7.86 10.03 13.07
N LYS A 124 -8.12 11.02 13.94
CA LYS A 124 -9.12 10.89 15.02
C LYS A 124 -10.46 11.51 14.70
N GLU A 125 -10.52 12.52 13.83
CA GLU A 125 -11.70 13.36 13.66
C GLU A 125 -12.17 13.53 12.20
N PRO A 126 -12.02 12.54 11.29
CA PRO A 126 -12.47 12.71 9.91
C PRO A 126 -13.99 12.83 9.84
N VAL A 127 -14.49 13.66 8.93
CA VAL A 127 -15.95 13.91 8.79
C VAL A 127 -16.55 13.29 7.53
N PHE A 128 -15.75 12.87 6.56
CA PHE A 128 -16.19 12.27 5.28
C PHE A 128 -17.21 13.12 4.53
N PRO A 129 -16.84 14.34 4.07
CA PRO A 129 -17.80 15.25 3.46
C PRO A 129 -18.34 14.66 2.15
N GLU A 130 -19.66 14.75 1.96
CA GLU A 130 -20.36 14.16 0.81
C GLU A 130 -19.95 14.80 -0.52
N LYS A 131 -19.72 16.12 -0.52
CA LYS A 131 -19.30 16.88 -1.71
C LYS A 131 -17.95 16.41 -2.23
N GLU A 132 -16.94 16.34 -1.36
CA GLU A 132 -15.59 15.89 -1.69
C GLU A 132 -15.59 14.42 -2.10
N LEU A 133 -16.38 13.60 -1.42
CA LEU A 133 -16.57 12.19 -1.78
C LEU A 133 -17.13 12.06 -3.21
N GLY A 134 -18.14 12.85 -3.57
CA GLY A 134 -18.71 12.86 -4.91
C GLY A 134 -17.68 13.14 -5.99
N VAL A 135 -16.88 14.18 -5.80
CA VAL A 135 -15.79 14.54 -6.74
C VAL A 135 -14.77 13.40 -6.88
N ILE A 136 -14.35 12.79 -5.76
CA ILE A 136 -13.39 11.68 -5.78
C ILE A 136 -13.99 10.46 -6.47
N VAL A 137 -15.23 10.11 -6.19
CA VAL A 137 -15.95 9.00 -6.82
C VAL A 137 -16.01 9.20 -8.33
N ASP A 138 -16.45 10.35 -8.81
CA ASP A 138 -16.58 10.64 -10.24
C ASP A 138 -15.21 10.56 -10.96
N ASN A 139 -14.18 11.15 -10.39
CA ASN A 139 -12.82 11.06 -10.93
C ASN A 139 -12.32 9.61 -11.01
N ASN A 140 -12.62 8.79 -10.00
CA ASN A 140 -12.22 7.39 -9.99
C ASN A 140 -13.02 6.54 -10.97
N ILE A 141 -14.30 6.84 -11.19
CA ILE A 141 -15.10 6.21 -12.26
C ILE A 141 -14.47 6.50 -13.64
N GLN A 142 -14.15 7.76 -13.94
CA GLN A 142 -13.50 8.11 -15.19
C GLN A 142 -12.17 7.36 -15.38
N GLN A 143 -11.35 7.32 -14.33
CA GLN A 143 -10.10 6.58 -14.37
C GLN A 143 -10.31 5.06 -14.56
N PHE A 144 -11.34 4.49 -13.92
CA PHE A 144 -11.73 3.09 -14.11
C PHE A 144 -12.14 2.79 -15.54
N LEU A 145 -12.97 3.64 -16.16
CA LEU A 145 -13.41 3.51 -17.55
C LEU A 145 -12.21 3.55 -18.52
N VAL A 146 -11.31 4.54 -18.35
CA VAL A 146 -10.08 4.63 -19.13
C VAL A 146 -9.20 3.39 -18.94
N ASN A 147 -9.06 2.88 -17.71
CA ASN A 147 -8.27 1.68 -17.47
C ASN A 147 -8.95 0.42 -18.05
N SER A 148 -10.27 0.35 -18.05
CA SER A 148 -11.03 -0.79 -18.57
C SER A 148 -10.91 -0.95 -20.10
N SER A 149 -10.45 0.07 -20.82
CA SER A 149 -10.10 -0.04 -22.24
C SER A 149 -8.73 -0.65 -22.50
N LYS A 150 -7.84 -0.73 -21.48
CA LYS A 150 -6.46 -1.20 -21.63
C LYS A 150 -6.37 -2.72 -21.53
N VAL A 151 -5.72 -3.34 -22.49
CA VAL A 151 -5.50 -4.82 -22.52
C VAL A 151 -4.78 -5.33 -21.29
N ASP A 152 -3.82 -4.57 -20.76
CA ASP A 152 -3.07 -4.91 -19.57
C ASP A 152 -3.93 -5.00 -18.32
N PHE A 153 -4.85 -4.06 -18.15
CA PHE A 153 -5.82 -4.05 -17.07
C PHE A 153 -6.77 -5.26 -17.15
N LEU A 154 -7.27 -5.57 -18.34
CA LEU A 154 -8.15 -6.73 -18.57
C LEU A 154 -7.42 -8.05 -18.30
N ALA A 155 -6.20 -8.20 -18.80
CA ALA A 155 -5.37 -9.39 -18.57
C ALA A 155 -5.07 -9.60 -17.08
N HIS A 156 -4.75 -8.50 -16.34
CA HIS A 156 -4.57 -8.56 -14.89
C HIS A 156 -5.84 -9.02 -14.15
N ARG A 157 -6.99 -8.45 -14.49
CA ARG A 157 -8.29 -8.84 -13.93
C ARG A 157 -8.61 -10.31 -14.18
N GLY A 158 -8.36 -10.78 -15.41
CA GLY A 158 -8.51 -12.20 -15.78
C GLY A 158 -7.64 -13.11 -14.92
N LEU A 159 -6.36 -12.75 -14.74
CA LEU A 159 -5.43 -13.52 -13.94
C LEU A 159 -5.86 -13.61 -12.46
N VAL A 160 -6.15 -12.47 -11.81
CA VAL A 160 -6.50 -12.48 -10.36
C VAL A 160 -7.80 -13.23 -10.11
N LYS A 161 -8.79 -13.11 -11.01
CA LYS A 161 -10.03 -13.89 -10.93
C LYS A 161 -9.77 -15.38 -11.08
N ALA A 162 -8.88 -15.78 -11.99
CA ALA A 162 -8.51 -17.17 -12.22
C ALA A 162 -7.76 -17.80 -11.06
N LEU A 163 -6.87 -17.04 -10.41
CA LEU A 163 -6.06 -17.52 -9.29
C LEU A 163 -6.85 -17.62 -7.98
N TYR A 164 -7.71 -16.64 -7.71
CA TYR A 164 -8.32 -16.50 -6.40
C TYR A 164 -9.80 -16.90 -6.37
N GLY A 165 -10.49 -16.86 -7.53
CA GLY A 165 -11.95 -17.00 -7.57
C GLY A 165 -12.68 -15.74 -7.05
N GLY A 166 -13.99 -15.67 -7.28
CA GLY A 166 -14.80 -14.48 -6.96
C GLY A 166 -15.08 -14.27 -5.47
N GLN A 167 -14.96 -15.30 -4.65
CA GLN A 167 -15.22 -15.21 -3.20
C GLN A 167 -14.01 -14.73 -2.40
N HIS A 168 -12.81 -14.95 -2.90
CA HIS A 168 -11.60 -14.46 -2.26
C HIS A 168 -11.42 -12.95 -2.50
N PRO A 169 -11.08 -12.15 -1.48
CA PRO A 169 -10.89 -10.70 -1.65
C PRO A 169 -9.90 -10.31 -2.75
N GLY A 170 -8.86 -11.11 -2.96
CA GLY A 170 -7.88 -10.91 -4.04
C GLY A 170 -8.44 -11.13 -5.45
N GLY A 171 -9.51 -11.92 -5.59
CA GLY A 171 -10.17 -12.21 -6.87
C GLY A 171 -11.46 -11.43 -7.11
N ARG A 172 -11.95 -10.69 -6.11
CA ARG A 172 -13.14 -9.85 -6.22
C ARG A 172 -12.83 -8.63 -7.09
N LEU A 173 -13.38 -8.62 -8.29
CA LEU A 173 -13.15 -7.56 -9.25
C LEU A 173 -14.09 -6.38 -8.99
N VAL A 174 -13.52 -5.19 -8.85
CA VAL A 174 -14.27 -3.92 -8.78
C VAL A 174 -15.02 -3.69 -10.10
N GLN A 175 -16.27 -3.24 -10.02
CA GLN A 175 -17.10 -2.80 -11.13
C GLN A 175 -17.44 -1.31 -10.99
N GLU A 176 -17.97 -0.69 -12.06
CA GLU A 176 -18.36 0.73 -12.01
C GLU A 176 -19.40 1.00 -10.93
N GLU A 177 -20.36 0.10 -10.76
CA GLU A 177 -21.44 0.22 -9.79
C GLU A 177 -20.94 0.23 -8.33
N ASP A 178 -19.77 -0.39 -8.07
CA ASP A 178 -19.19 -0.41 -6.73
C ASP A 178 -18.76 0.99 -6.28
N TYR A 179 -18.32 1.84 -7.20
CA TYR A 179 -18.00 3.25 -6.89
C TYR A 179 -19.24 4.02 -6.44
N ARG A 180 -20.38 3.82 -7.13
CA ARG A 180 -21.64 4.52 -6.84
C ARG A 180 -22.29 4.08 -5.52
N ARG A 181 -21.86 2.94 -4.95
CA ARG A 181 -22.32 2.45 -3.65
C ARG A 181 -21.54 3.01 -2.47
N ILE A 182 -20.47 3.76 -2.74
CA ILE A 182 -19.69 4.38 -1.69
C ILE A 182 -20.40 5.64 -1.19
N THR A 183 -20.72 5.68 0.11
CA THR A 183 -21.37 6.78 0.79
C THR A 183 -20.63 7.15 2.08
N PRO A 184 -20.80 8.36 2.63
CA PRO A 184 -20.20 8.73 3.90
C PRO A 184 -20.51 7.73 5.04
N ALA A 185 -21.72 7.18 5.06
CA ALA A 185 -22.13 6.19 6.07
C ALA A 185 -21.33 4.88 5.96
N VAL A 186 -21.11 4.39 4.72
CA VAL A 186 -20.28 3.21 4.43
C VAL A 186 -18.84 3.42 4.87
N LEU A 187 -18.30 4.63 4.66
CA LEU A 187 -16.93 4.97 5.08
C LEU A 187 -16.84 5.08 6.60
N ARG A 188 -17.84 5.72 7.23
CA ARG A 188 -17.92 5.86 8.69
C ARG A 188 -17.96 4.50 9.39
N GLU A 189 -18.78 3.56 8.89
CA GLU A 189 -18.85 2.20 9.44
C GLU A 189 -17.47 1.51 9.43
N PHE A 190 -16.74 1.62 8.31
CA PHE A 190 -15.41 1.02 8.18
C PHE A 190 -14.38 1.72 9.07
N TYR A 191 -14.41 3.05 9.12
CA TYR A 191 -13.54 3.84 9.97
C TYR A 191 -13.77 3.48 11.46
N ASP A 192 -15.00 3.50 11.93
CA ASP A 192 -15.33 3.20 13.33
C ASP A 192 -14.88 1.79 13.75
N ARG A 193 -14.91 0.84 12.80
CA ARG A 193 -14.51 -0.54 13.04
C ARG A 193 -13.01 -0.78 13.07
N TYR A 194 -12.23 -0.02 12.30
CA TYR A 194 -10.81 -0.34 12.08
C TYR A 194 -9.83 0.77 12.49
N TYR A 195 -10.27 2.02 12.65
CA TYR A 195 -9.38 3.14 12.98
C TYR A 195 -9.48 3.50 14.47
N HIS A 196 -8.82 2.71 15.30
CA HIS A 196 -8.83 2.87 16.74
C HIS A 196 -7.53 2.39 17.38
N SER A 197 -7.24 2.81 18.63
CA SER A 197 -5.99 2.54 19.34
C SER A 197 -5.66 1.05 19.47
N ASN A 198 -6.64 0.17 19.74
CA ASN A 198 -6.41 -1.28 19.88
C ASN A 198 -6.05 -1.97 18.55
N ASN A 199 -6.19 -1.28 17.43
CA ASN A 199 -5.89 -1.78 16.09
C ASN A 199 -4.79 -0.97 15.39
N CYS A 200 -4.14 -0.05 16.09
CA CYS A 200 -3.11 0.83 15.58
C CYS A 200 -1.71 0.34 15.98
N SER A 201 -0.75 0.50 15.07
CA SER A 201 0.68 0.40 15.35
C SER A 201 1.37 1.63 14.76
N ILE A 202 2.30 2.23 15.51
CA ILE A 202 3.02 3.44 15.11
C ILE A 202 4.49 3.13 14.87
N TYR A 203 5.04 3.68 13.79
CA TYR A 203 6.45 3.57 13.45
C TYR A 203 7.02 4.96 13.23
N LEU A 204 8.15 5.25 13.89
CA LEU A 204 8.91 6.47 13.69
C LEU A 204 10.26 6.11 13.07
N SER A 205 10.66 6.84 12.04
CA SER A 205 11.97 6.65 11.43
C SER A 205 12.54 7.98 10.94
N GLY A 206 13.89 8.06 10.87
CA GLY A 206 14.61 9.26 10.52
C GLY A 206 15.40 9.81 11.71
N LYS A 207 15.61 11.12 11.79
CA LYS A 207 16.26 11.75 12.95
C LYS A 207 15.23 12.01 14.05
N VAL A 208 14.92 10.94 14.79
CA VAL A 208 13.90 10.95 15.85
C VAL A 208 14.48 11.51 17.14
N THR A 209 13.86 12.56 17.68
CA THR A 209 14.22 13.19 18.94
C THR A 209 13.32 12.68 20.08
N GLY A 210 13.77 12.86 21.34
CA GLY A 210 12.94 12.56 22.52
C GLY A 210 11.62 13.35 22.51
N ASP A 211 11.65 14.61 22.10
CA ASP A 211 10.45 15.47 21.98
C ASP A 211 9.44 14.91 20.97
N CYS A 212 9.92 14.33 19.86
CA CYS A 212 9.06 13.67 18.89
C CYS A 212 8.33 12.48 19.56
N ILE A 213 9.05 11.64 20.30
CA ILE A 213 8.46 10.48 21.00
C ILE A 213 7.43 10.94 22.02
N HIS A 214 7.75 11.92 22.85
CA HIS A 214 6.82 12.50 23.84
C HIS A 214 5.57 13.10 23.18
N ARG A 215 5.73 13.76 22.02
CA ARG A 215 4.59 14.33 21.30
C ARG A 215 3.67 13.24 20.73
N ILE A 216 4.24 12.18 20.15
CA ILE A 216 3.47 11.00 19.70
C ILE A 216 2.76 10.33 20.86
N GLU A 217 3.41 10.16 22.01
CA GLU A 217 2.81 9.63 23.22
C GLU A 217 1.63 10.48 23.68
N SER A 218 1.82 11.80 23.76
CA SER A 218 0.76 12.76 24.15
C SER A 218 -0.45 12.69 23.24
N LEU A 219 -0.23 12.64 21.90
CA LEU A 219 -1.31 12.67 20.91
C LEU A 219 -1.99 11.32 20.68
N PHE A 220 -1.24 10.23 20.69
CA PHE A 220 -1.75 8.91 20.29
C PHE A 220 -1.63 7.83 21.37
N GLY A 221 -0.97 8.11 22.49
CA GLY A 221 -0.60 7.13 23.50
C GLY A 221 -1.25 7.30 24.85
N CYS A 222 -1.63 8.51 25.27
CA CYS A 222 -2.19 8.76 26.60
C CYS A 222 -3.62 8.23 26.74
N GLU A 223 -4.46 8.47 25.72
CA GLU A 223 -5.85 8.06 25.74
C GLU A 223 -6.19 7.11 24.57
N ALA A 224 -7.17 6.25 24.79
CA ALA A 224 -7.70 5.43 23.72
C ALA A 224 -8.46 6.31 22.72
N PHE A 225 -8.27 6.09 21.43
CA PHE A 225 -9.01 6.76 20.36
C PHE A 225 -9.80 5.76 19.51
N GLY A 226 -10.85 6.23 18.85
CA GLY A 226 -11.81 5.42 18.09
C GLY A 226 -13.02 5.02 18.91
N THR A 227 -13.93 4.25 18.33
CA THR A 227 -15.23 3.89 18.92
C THR A 227 -15.44 2.40 19.12
N ASP A 228 -14.99 1.57 18.18
CA ASP A 228 -15.14 0.11 18.25
C ASP A 228 -13.77 -0.56 18.53
N PHE A 229 -13.51 -0.83 19.79
CA PHE A 229 -12.22 -1.36 20.25
C PHE A 229 -12.03 -2.88 20.05
N ARG A 230 -12.93 -3.56 19.34
CA ARG A 230 -12.77 -4.98 19.03
C ARG A 230 -11.60 -5.18 18.08
N LYS A 231 -10.73 -6.12 18.39
CA LYS A 231 -9.67 -6.50 17.46
C LYS A 231 -10.28 -7.10 16.19
N PRO A 232 -9.72 -6.78 15.01
CA PRO A 232 -10.13 -7.44 13.78
C PRO A 232 -9.92 -8.95 13.89
N GLU A 233 -10.93 -9.71 13.48
CA GLU A 233 -10.80 -11.16 13.34
C GLU A 233 -9.89 -11.48 12.16
N LYS A 234 -8.98 -12.42 12.34
CA LYS A 234 -8.21 -12.97 11.23
C LYS A 234 -9.15 -13.86 10.41
N THR A 235 -9.59 -13.36 9.29
CA THR A 235 -10.33 -14.17 8.32
C THR A 235 -9.32 -14.88 7.43
N GLU A 236 -9.34 -16.20 7.43
CA GLU A 236 -8.56 -17.00 6.49
C GLU A 236 -9.34 -17.12 5.18
N PHE A 237 -8.70 -16.72 4.09
CA PHE A 237 -9.28 -16.83 2.76
C PHE A 237 -8.55 -17.92 1.98
N HIS A 238 -9.33 -18.85 1.42
CA HIS A 238 -8.79 -19.91 0.58
C HIS A 238 -9.06 -19.59 -0.89
N PRO A 239 -8.03 -19.46 -1.72
CA PRO A 239 -8.22 -19.22 -3.15
C PRO A 239 -8.80 -20.45 -3.83
N VAL A 240 -9.72 -20.21 -4.76
CA VAL A 240 -10.30 -21.24 -5.63
C VAL A 240 -9.81 -21.00 -7.05
N THR A 241 -8.70 -21.66 -7.38
CA THR A 241 -8.08 -21.49 -8.71
C THR A 241 -8.93 -22.20 -9.77
N THR A 242 -9.12 -21.54 -10.92
CA THR A 242 -9.78 -22.14 -12.08
C THR A 242 -8.99 -23.33 -12.63
N SER A 243 -9.69 -24.34 -13.15
CA SER A 243 -9.06 -25.47 -13.83
C SER A 243 -8.51 -25.12 -15.22
N GLY A 244 -9.01 -24.05 -15.84
CA GLY A 244 -8.57 -23.58 -17.15
C GLY A 244 -7.17 -22.97 -17.09
N LYS A 245 -6.22 -23.53 -17.86
CA LYS A 245 -4.83 -23.05 -17.90
C LYS A 245 -4.61 -21.87 -18.83
N ARG A 246 -5.54 -21.57 -19.71
CA ARG A 246 -5.45 -20.47 -20.69
C ARG A 246 -6.78 -19.73 -20.75
N ILE A 247 -6.73 -18.42 -20.64
CA ILE A 247 -7.88 -17.53 -20.76
C ILE A 247 -7.51 -16.52 -21.83
N PHE A 248 -8.34 -16.41 -22.85
CA PHE A 248 -8.20 -15.44 -23.92
C PHE A 248 -9.31 -14.38 -23.77
N ILE A 249 -8.92 -13.11 -23.76
CA ILE A 249 -9.82 -11.97 -23.70
C ILE A 249 -9.61 -11.19 -24.99
N GLU A 250 -10.56 -11.26 -25.88
CA GLU A 250 -10.49 -10.61 -27.19
C GLU A 250 -10.75 -9.11 -27.08
N ARG A 251 -9.89 -8.32 -27.75
CA ARG A 251 -10.01 -6.87 -27.90
C ARG A 251 -9.64 -6.51 -29.35
N PRO A 252 -10.62 -6.50 -30.28
CA PRO A 252 -10.36 -6.33 -31.72
C PRO A 252 -9.63 -5.03 -32.07
N ASP A 253 -9.89 -3.96 -31.31
CA ASP A 253 -9.33 -2.62 -31.56
C ASP A 253 -7.96 -2.39 -30.89
N ALA A 254 -7.42 -3.40 -30.21
CA ALA A 254 -6.14 -3.26 -29.50
C ALA A 254 -4.97 -3.43 -30.47
N LEU A 255 -4.03 -2.48 -30.42
CA LEU A 255 -2.79 -2.53 -31.21
C LEU A 255 -1.73 -3.44 -30.61
N GLN A 256 -1.89 -3.84 -29.34
CA GLN A 256 -0.94 -4.64 -28.58
C GLN A 256 -1.66 -5.72 -27.78
N SER A 257 -0.96 -6.82 -27.52
CA SER A 257 -1.44 -7.87 -26.62
C SER A 257 -0.78 -7.75 -25.25
N ALA A 258 -1.51 -8.10 -24.20
CA ALA A 258 -0.96 -8.22 -22.85
C ALA A 258 -0.99 -9.68 -22.39
N VAL A 259 0.15 -10.17 -21.93
CA VAL A 259 0.31 -11.52 -21.40
C VAL A 259 0.47 -11.45 -19.88
N ARG A 260 -0.37 -12.19 -19.16
CA ARG A 260 -0.27 -12.38 -17.73
C ARG A 260 -0.25 -13.87 -17.42
N MET A 261 0.77 -14.32 -16.70
CA MET A 261 0.85 -15.68 -16.18
C MET A 261 0.99 -15.63 -14.67
N GLY A 262 0.46 -16.61 -13.98
CA GLY A 262 0.59 -16.67 -12.53
C GLY A 262 0.24 -18.03 -11.97
N MET A 263 0.73 -18.27 -10.77
CA MET A 263 0.40 -19.44 -9.96
C MET A 263 0.43 -19.07 -8.48
N LEU A 264 -0.31 -19.79 -7.67
CA LEU A 264 -0.19 -19.71 -6.22
C LEU A 264 1.21 -20.17 -5.82
N SER A 265 1.80 -19.51 -4.85
CA SER A 265 3.20 -19.66 -4.47
C SER A 265 3.36 -19.54 -2.95
N LEU A 266 4.60 -19.47 -2.50
CA LEU A 266 5.00 -19.41 -1.11
C LEU A 266 4.57 -18.08 -0.46
N ASP A 267 4.11 -18.13 0.76
CA ASP A 267 3.93 -16.95 1.59
C ASP A 267 5.28 -16.48 2.19
N ARG A 268 5.25 -15.35 2.88
CA ARG A 268 6.44 -14.73 3.50
C ARG A 268 7.08 -15.59 4.57
N ASN A 269 6.30 -16.43 5.25
CA ASN A 269 6.75 -17.23 6.38
C ASN A 269 7.29 -18.60 5.97
N HIS A 270 7.16 -18.96 4.69
CA HIS A 270 7.67 -20.24 4.20
C HIS A 270 9.20 -20.28 4.26
N PRO A 271 9.83 -21.36 4.74
CA PRO A 271 11.30 -21.44 4.90
C PRO A 271 12.08 -21.22 3.60
N ASP A 272 11.51 -21.55 2.46
CA ASP A 272 12.14 -21.37 1.15
C ASP A 272 11.77 -20.05 0.46
N TYR A 273 11.01 -19.15 1.11
CA TYR A 273 10.58 -17.90 0.50
C TYR A 273 11.75 -17.05 -0.02
N LEU A 274 12.81 -16.90 0.77
CA LEU A 274 13.98 -16.10 0.36
C LEU A 274 14.71 -16.73 -0.82
N LYS A 275 14.83 -18.07 -0.86
CA LYS A 275 15.43 -18.78 -2.02
C LYS A 275 14.57 -18.60 -3.28
N ALA A 276 13.23 -18.74 -3.14
CA ALA A 276 12.31 -18.51 -4.25
C ALA A 276 12.39 -17.05 -4.76
N ARG A 277 12.54 -16.09 -3.86
CA ARG A 277 12.70 -14.68 -4.22
C ARG A 277 13.98 -14.42 -5.04
N VAL A 278 15.11 -15.01 -4.64
CA VAL A 278 16.36 -14.95 -5.43
C VAL A 278 16.17 -15.59 -6.80
N LEU A 279 15.58 -16.79 -6.87
CA LEU A 279 15.30 -17.48 -8.13
C LEU A 279 14.42 -16.62 -9.06
N VAL A 280 13.35 -16.05 -8.55
CA VAL A 280 12.43 -15.19 -9.33
C VAL A 280 13.11 -13.90 -9.78
N THR A 281 14.01 -13.33 -8.96
CA THR A 281 14.82 -12.18 -9.37
C THR A 281 15.72 -12.53 -10.56
N LEU A 282 16.44 -13.64 -10.52
CA LEU A 282 17.26 -14.10 -11.65
C LEU A 282 16.42 -14.42 -12.88
N PHE A 283 15.22 -14.94 -12.69
CA PHE A 283 14.31 -15.30 -13.78
C PHE A 283 13.74 -14.07 -14.50
N GLY A 284 13.22 -13.06 -13.77
CA GLY A 284 12.55 -11.92 -14.38
C GLY A 284 12.51 -10.65 -13.52
N GLY A 285 13.32 -10.55 -12.46
CA GLY A 285 13.25 -9.46 -11.50
C GLY A 285 14.10 -8.22 -11.80
N TYR A 286 14.96 -8.26 -12.82
CA TYR A 286 15.82 -7.12 -13.19
C TYR A 286 16.09 -7.11 -14.70
N PHE A 287 16.74 -6.05 -15.20
CA PHE A 287 16.93 -5.82 -16.63
C PHE A 287 17.76 -6.94 -17.32
N GLY A 288 18.84 -7.41 -16.71
CA GLY A 288 19.67 -8.53 -17.20
C GLY A 288 19.12 -9.92 -16.86
N SER A 289 17.84 -10.04 -16.46
CA SER A 289 17.23 -11.32 -16.10
C SER A 289 16.99 -12.21 -17.31
N ARG A 290 16.85 -13.51 -17.06
CA ARG A 290 16.68 -14.51 -18.12
C ARG A 290 15.50 -14.24 -19.05
N LEU A 291 14.37 -13.78 -18.51
CA LEU A 291 13.21 -13.41 -19.32
C LEU A 291 13.51 -12.20 -20.21
N MET A 292 14.16 -11.18 -19.67
CA MET A 292 14.50 -9.97 -20.42
C MET A 292 15.47 -10.28 -21.55
N SER A 293 16.56 -10.99 -21.28
CA SER A 293 17.54 -11.36 -22.32
C SER A 293 16.90 -12.21 -23.41
N ASN A 294 16.12 -13.24 -23.06
CA ASN A 294 15.55 -14.15 -24.05
C ASN A 294 14.38 -13.55 -24.84
N ILE A 295 13.41 -12.94 -24.15
CA ILE A 295 12.14 -12.52 -24.80
C ILE A 295 12.26 -11.13 -25.43
N ARG A 296 12.97 -10.20 -24.75
CA ARG A 296 13.14 -8.84 -25.23
C ARG A 296 14.35 -8.69 -26.17
N GLU A 297 15.54 -9.14 -25.71
CA GLU A 297 16.79 -8.88 -26.44
C GLU A 297 16.97 -9.84 -27.60
N ASP A 298 16.92 -11.17 -27.38
CA ASP A 298 17.14 -12.15 -28.40
C ASP A 298 15.99 -12.25 -29.42
N LYS A 299 14.72 -12.20 -28.95
CA LYS A 299 13.55 -12.43 -29.79
C LYS A 299 12.81 -11.15 -30.20
N GLY A 300 13.01 -10.05 -29.50
CA GLY A 300 12.36 -8.77 -29.80
C GLY A 300 10.84 -8.75 -29.68
N TYR A 301 10.25 -9.68 -28.90
CA TYR A 301 8.78 -9.82 -28.83
C TYR A 301 8.11 -8.77 -27.95
N THR A 302 8.84 -8.09 -27.08
CA THR A 302 8.28 -7.12 -26.12
C THR A 302 9.29 -6.06 -25.75
N TYR A 303 8.82 -4.89 -25.35
CA TYR A 303 9.65 -3.86 -24.71
C TYR A 303 10.01 -4.19 -23.27
N GLY A 304 9.23 -5.08 -22.62
CA GLY A 304 9.51 -5.48 -21.25
C GLY A 304 8.72 -6.69 -20.80
N ILE A 305 9.41 -7.57 -20.07
CA ILE A 305 8.83 -8.73 -19.41
C ILE A 305 9.43 -8.84 -18.03
N SER A 306 8.61 -9.13 -17.01
CA SER A 306 9.07 -9.24 -15.64
C SER A 306 8.37 -10.34 -14.88
N ALA A 307 9.06 -10.89 -13.86
CA ALA A 307 8.49 -11.82 -12.91
C ALA A 307 8.65 -11.29 -11.49
N ALA A 308 7.65 -11.53 -10.64
CA ALA A 308 7.68 -11.17 -9.24
C ALA A 308 6.93 -12.20 -8.38
N ILE A 309 7.40 -12.38 -7.15
CA ILE A 309 6.67 -13.14 -6.12
C ILE A 309 6.06 -12.15 -5.12
N MET A 310 4.75 -12.23 -4.96
CA MET A 310 3.98 -11.40 -4.02
C MET A 310 3.61 -12.27 -2.82
N PRO A 311 4.19 -12.01 -1.64
CA PRO A 311 4.02 -12.87 -0.48
C PRO A 311 2.79 -12.46 0.34
N TYR A 312 1.60 -12.70 -0.18
CA TYR A 312 0.38 -12.49 0.61
C TYR A 312 0.33 -13.47 1.79
N PRO A 313 -0.30 -13.09 2.91
CA PRO A 313 -0.44 -13.98 4.06
C PRO A 313 -1.18 -15.27 3.71
N GLY A 314 -0.61 -16.39 4.15
CA GLY A 314 -1.16 -17.72 3.92
C GLY A 314 -1.01 -18.25 2.49
N GLN A 315 -0.91 -17.37 1.47
CA GLN A 315 -0.82 -17.80 0.08
C GLN A 315 -0.18 -16.73 -0.81
N GLY A 316 1.09 -16.92 -1.16
CA GLY A 316 1.78 -16.05 -2.11
C GLY A 316 1.32 -16.28 -3.55
N VAL A 317 1.75 -15.37 -4.44
CA VAL A 317 1.56 -15.47 -5.89
C VAL A 317 2.86 -15.20 -6.60
N LEU A 318 3.24 -16.10 -7.50
CA LEU A 318 4.25 -15.84 -8.53
C LEU A 318 3.53 -15.36 -9.78
N ALA A 319 3.91 -14.20 -10.28
CA ALA A 319 3.34 -13.63 -11.49
C ALA A 319 4.41 -13.22 -12.49
N VAL A 320 4.11 -13.41 -13.79
CA VAL A 320 4.86 -12.89 -14.92
C VAL A 320 3.97 -11.94 -15.70
N ARG A 321 4.52 -10.81 -16.11
CA ARG A 321 3.85 -9.83 -16.97
C ARG A 321 4.72 -9.45 -18.15
N GLY A 322 4.10 -9.33 -19.32
CA GLY A 322 4.69 -8.81 -20.54
C GLY A 322 3.60 -8.21 -21.42
N GLY A 323 4.00 -7.35 -22.36
CA GLY A 323 3.14 -6.81 -23.41
C GLY A 323 3.88 -6.91 -24.74
N ALA A 324 3.19 -7.25 -25.81
CA ALA A 324 3.71 -7.35 -27.18
C ALA A 324 2.86 -6.51 -28.15
#